data_ef04a2dc5f27c12d891e99b2083bc1b9
#
_entry.id   ef04a2dc5f27c12d891e99b2083bc1b9
#
_cell.length_a   1.000
_cell.length_b   1.000
_cell.length_c   1.000
_cell.angle_alpha   90.00
_cell.angle_beta   90.00
_cell.angle_gamma   90.00
#
_symmetry.space_group_name_H-M   'P 1'
#
loop_
_entity.id
_entity.type
_entity.pdbx_description
1 polymer ?
#
loop_
_entity_poly.entity_id
_entity_poly.type
_entity_poly.pdbx_seq_one_letter_code
_entity_poly.pdbx_strand_id
1 'polypeptide(L)'
;MDNIVLIGMPGSGKSTLGVLLAKALGYSFTDTDLVISRIAGKPLQKILDEDGLDSFLDIEEKVGAELECNSTVIATGGSMVLSEEAMKNLKAQGKVLYINVPLDEIKRRVTNIKTRGIAFKKGETLDDVYKVRVPLYEKYADITVDFVDCTNGGIEDTVNLMVEKIKNGDVL
;
A
#
# COMPACT_ATOMS: atom_id res chain seq x y z
N MET A 1 -0.60 -20.49 4.93
CA MET A 1 -1.42 -19.31 5.32
C MET A 1 -1.17 -18.22 4.29
N ASP A 2 -2.24 -17.62 3.81
CA ASP A 2 -2.16 -16.62 2.74
C ASP A 2 -1.55 -15.29 3.24
N ASN A 3 -0.92 -14.55 2.36
CA ASN A 3 -0.42 -13.22 2.67
C ASN A 3 -1.57 -12.21 2.82
N ILE A 4 -1.30 -11.09 3.45
CA ILE A 4 -2.20 -9.92 3.46
C ILE A 4 -1.49 -8.79 2.73
N VAL A 5 -2.05 -8.37 1.62
CA VAL A 5 -1.50 -7.29 0.78
C VAL A 5 -2.25 -5.99 1.08
N LEU A 6 -1.55 -4.99 1.59
CA LEU A 6 -2.14 -3.69 1.91
C LEU A 6 -1.97 -2.74 0.72
N ILE A 7 -3.09 -2.21 0.24
CA ILE A 7 -3.15 -1.19 -0.82
C ILE A 7 -3.87 0.06 -0.32
N GLY A 8 -3.62 1.18 -0.96
CA GLY A 8 -4.23 2.48 -0.63
C GLY A 8 -3.33 3.65 -1.00
N MET A 9 -3.87 4.85 -0.87
CA MET A 9 -3.18 6.09 -1.18
C MET A 9 -1.87 6.25 -0.39
N PRO A 10 -0.89 6.99 -0.94
CA PRO A 10 0.23 7.48 -0.13
C PRO A 10 -0.29 8.21 1.11
N GLY A 11 0.29 7.96 2.27
CA GLY A 11 -0.16 8.57 3.53
C GLY A 11 -1.37 7.90 4.19
N SER A 12 -1.88 6.78 3.66
CA SER A 12 -2.99 6.04 4.28
C SER A 12 -2.61 5.22 5.52
N GLY A 13 -1.31 5.09 5.82
CA GLY A 13 -0.81 4.38 7.00
C GLY A 13 -0.47 2.91 6.78
N LYS A 14 -0.34 2.46 5.53
CA LYS A 14 -0.07 1.05 5.19
C LYS A 14 1.13 0.46 5.92
N SER A 15 2.27 1.15 5.92
CA SER A 15 3.49 0.63 6.55
C SER A 15 3.34 0.53 8.08
N THR A 16 2.80 1.55 8.73
CA THR A 16 2.58 1.57 10.18
C THR A 16 1.55 0.52 10.60
N LEU A 17 0.39 0.52 9.96
CA LEU A 17 -0.67 -0.46 10.24
C LEU A 17 -0.23 -1.88 9.88
N GLY A 18 0.57 -2.03 8.82
CA GLY A 18 1.08 -3.32 8.37
C GLY A 18 1.98 -4.00 9.38
N VAL A 19 2.89 -3.26 10.02
CA VAL A 19 3.76 -3.78 11.09
C VAL A 19 2.93 -4.27 12.27
N LEU A 20 1.94 -3.47 12.70
CA LEU A 20 1.08 -3.81 13.83
C LEU A 20 0.16 -4.99 13.50
N LEU A 21 -0.37 -5.02 12.28
CA LEU A 21 -1.19 -6.14 11.79
C LEU A 21 -0.38 -7.44 11.75
N ALA A 22 0.86 -7.39 11.23
CA ALA A 22 1.75 -8.54 11.20
C ALA A 22 2.01 -9.09 12.60
N LYS A 23 2.27 -8.19 13.57
CA LYS A 23 2.42 -8.57 14.98
C LYS A 23 1.15 -9.23 15.53
N ALA A 24 -0.02 -8.68 15.25
CA ALA A 24 -1.29 -9.21 15.73
C ALA A 24 -1.63 -10.59 15.14
N LEU A 25 -1.23 -10.85 13.89
CA LEU A 25 -1.46 -12.12 13.20
C LEU A 25 -0.34 -13.16 13.43
N GLY A 26 0.80 -12.76 13.98
CA GLY A 26 1.99 -13.61 14.05
C GLY A 26 2.65 -13.83 12.68
N TYR A 27 2.54 -12.86 11.77
CA TYR A 27 3.06 -12.89 10.41
C TYR A 27 4.39 -12.14 10.30
N SER A 28 5.12 -12.40 9.21
CA SER A 28 6.23 -11.54 8.78
C SER A 28 5.69 -10.23 8.22
N PHE A 29 6.57 -9.24 8.07
CA PHE A 29 6.24 -7.95 7.44
C PHE A 29 7.23 -7.62 6.33
N THR A 30 6.72 -7.14 5.20
CA THR A 30 7.51 -6.65 4.08
C THR A 30 6.91 -5.35 3.55
N ASP A 31 7.75 -4.36 3.29
CA ASP A 31 7.39 -3.10 2.63
C ASP A 31 8.05 -3.07 1.25
N THR A 32 7.25 -2.98 0.19
CA THR A 32 7.76 -3.01 -1.19
C THR A 32 8.62 -1.81 -1.51
N ASP A 33 8.40 -0.66 -0.89
CA ASP A 33 9.24 0.53 -1.06
C ASP A 33 10.67 0.29 -0.56
N LEU A 34 10.83 -0.45 0.53
CA LEU A 34 12.15 -0.86 1.03
C LEU A 34 12.82 -1.87 0.09
N VAL A 35 12.05 -2.77 -0.49
CA VAL A 35 12.57 -3.73 -1.49
C VAL A 35 13.07 -2.99 -2.72
N ILE A 36 12.29 -2.03 -3.24
CA ILE A 36 12.67 -1.19 -4.38
C ILE A 36 13.96 -0.41 -4.08
N SER A 37 14.02 0.27 -2.93
CA SER A 37 15.20 1.04 -2.51
C SER A 37 16.45 0.16 -2.40
N ARG A 38 16.32 -1.06 -1.90
CA ARG A 38 17.42 -2.02 -1.78
C ARG A 38 17.92 -2.47 -3.15
N ILE A 39 17.03 -2.80 -4.07
CA ILE A 39 17.38 -3.21 -5.44
C ILE A 39 18.05 -2.07 -6.19
N ALA A 40 17.49 -0.86 -6.10
CA ALA A 40 18.03 0.32 -6.76
C ALA A 40 19.32 0.87 -6.12
N GLY A 41 19.60 0.49 -4.86
CA GLY A 41 20.73 1.02 -4.11
C GLY A 41 20.60 2.49 -3.70
N LYS A 42 19.40 3.05 -3.75
CA LYS A 42 19.13 4.46 -3.43
C LYS A 42 17.67 4.67 -2.98
N PRO A 43 17.39 5.78 -2.23
CA PRO A 43 16.04 6.10 -1.80
C PRO A 43 15.07 6.32 -2.98
N LEU A 44 13.76 6.07 -2.78
CA LEU A 44 12.74 6.19 -3.82
C LEU A 44 12.73 7.57 -4.49
N GLN A 45 12.81 8.66 -3.72
CA GLN A 45 12.82 10.00 -4.27
C GLN A 45 14.00 10.21 -5.22
N LYS A 46 15.16 9.64 -4.89
CA LYS A 46 16.34 9.72 -5.73
C LYS A 46 16.18 8.94 -7.05
N ILE A 47 15.46 7.82 -7.03
CA ILE A 47 15.10 7.08 -8.25
C ILE A 47 14.23 7.98 -9.14
N LEU A 48 13.20 8.60 -8.58
CA LEU A 48 12.29 9.51 -9.30
C LEU A 48 13.04 10.72 -9.89
N ASP A 49 13.95 11.33 -9.12
CA ASP A 49 14.68 12.54 -9.52
C ASP A 49 15.75 12.25 -10.58
N GLU A 50 16.46 11.14 -10.48
CA GLU A 50 17.59 10.80 -11.36
C GLU A 50 17.19 9.94 -12.55
N ASP A 51 16.35 8.92 -12.33
CA ASP A 51 16.00 7.89 -13.32
C ASP A 51 14.62 8.11 -13.95
N GLY A 52 13.79 8.94 -13.31
CA GLY A 52 12.45 9.31 -13.77
C GLY A 52 11.34 8.35 -13.33
N LEU A 53 10.10 8.78 -13.60
CA LEU A 53 8.89 8.07 -13.19
C LEU A 53 8.77 6.70 -13.86
N ASP A 54 9.06 6.59 -15.16
CA ASP A 54 8.90 5.34 -15.90
C ASP A 54 9.84 4.26 -15.36
N SER A 55 11.10 4.60 -15.08
CA SER A 55 12.06 3.69 -14.44
C SER A 55 11.61 3.24 -13.06
N PHE A 56 11.06 4.16 -12.27
CA PHE A 56 10.51 3.84 -10.96
C PHE A 56 9.34 2.83 -11.08
N LEU A 57 8.39 3.10 -11.96
CA LEU A 57 7.24 2.23 -12.18
C LEU A 57 7.64 0.84 -12.71
N ASP A 58 8.65 0.76 -13.58
CA ASP A 58 9.18 -0.51 -14.08
C ASP A 58 9.80 -1.35 -12.94
N ILE A 59 10.56 -0.73 -12.04
CA ILE A 59 11.13 -1.42 -10.87
C ILE A 59 10.02 -1.87 -9.93
N GLU A 60 9.04 -1.01 -9.66
CA GLU A 60 7.90 -1.33 -8.79
C GLU A 60 7.09 -2.49 -9.35
N GLU A 61 6.79 -2.50 -10.65
CA GLU A 61 6.10 -3.60 -11.32
C GLU A 61 6.88 -4.91 -11.19
N LYS A 62 8.18 -4.88 -11.46
CA LYS A 62 9.04 -6.06 -11.35
C LYS A 62 9.05 -6.60 -9.91
N VAL A 63 9.18 -5.73 -8.91
CA VAL A 63 9.12 -6.12 -7.50
C VAL A 63 7.79 -6.78 -7.19
N GLY A 64 6.66 -6.17 -7.57
CA GLY A 64 5.34 -6.74 -7.31
C GLY A 64 5.08 -8.05 -8.05
N ALA A 65 5.56 -8.17 -9.29
CA ALA A 65 5.35 -9.36 -10.11
C ALA A 65 6.22 -10.56 -9.68
N GLU A 66 7.39 -10.31 -9.10
CA GLU A 66 8.35 -11.36 -8.71
C GLU A 66 8.39 -11.62 -7.20
N LEU A 67 7.72 -10.81 -6.37
CA LEU A 67 7.71 -10.97 -4.92
C LEU A 67 7.03 -12.28 -4.53
N GLU A 68 7.75 -13.11 -3.78
CA GLU A 68 7.21 -14.34 -3.19
C GLU A 68 7.29 -14.24 -1.67
N CYS A 69 6.16 -14.40 -1.01
CA CYS A 69 6.03 -14.36 0.44
C CYS A 69 5.08 -15.44 0.93
N ASN A 70 5.19 -15.77 2.21
CA ASN A 70 4.28 -16.68 2.89
C ASN A 70 4.03 -16.19 4.31
N SER A 71 2.78 -16.19 4.75
CA SER A 71 2.37 -15.69 6.07
C SER A 71 2.96 -14.30 6.35
N THR A 72 2.81 -13.41 5.39
CA THR A 72 3.43 -12.06 5.41
C THR A 72 2.38 -10.99 5.19
N VAL A 73 2.47 -9.90 5.94
CA VAL A 73 1.79 -8.65 5.62
C VAL A 73 2.69 -7.85 4.70
N ILE A 74 2.20 -7.58 3.50
CA ILE A 74 2.93 -6.86 2.44
C ILE A 74 2.33 -5.46 2.31
N ALA A 75 3.04 -4.44 2.77
CA ALA A 75 2.66 -3.05 2.52
C ALA A 75 3.20 -2.62 1.15
N THR A 76 2.30 -2.22 0.25
CA THR A 76 2.66 -1.78 -1.10
C THR A 76 2.82 -0.26 -1.17
N GLY A 77 3.58 0.23 -2.15
CA GLY A 77 3.55 1.64 -2.54
C GLY A 77 2.19 2.00 -3.15
N GLY A 78 1.82 3.27 -3.06
CA GLY A 78 0.51 3.74 -3.56
C GLY A 78 0.30 3.56 -5.06
N SER A 79 1.37 3.43 -5.84
CA SER A 79 1.36 3.25 -7.30
C SER A 79 1.40 1.78 -7.76
N MET A 80 1.55 0.82 -6.84
CA MET A 80 1.59 -0.61 -7.17
C MET A 80 0.36 -1.07 -7.96
N VAL A 81 -0.81 -0.53 -7.65
CA VAL A 81 -2.08 -0.85 -8.33
C VAL A 81 -2.14 -0.42 -9.79
N LEU A 82 -1.20 0.41 -10.25
CA LEU A 82 -1.08 0.78 -11.67
C LEU A 82 -0.56 -0.39 -12.52
N SER A 83 0.11 -1.37 -11.93
CA SER A 83 0.59 -2.57 -12.61
C SER A 83 -0.38 -3.74 -12.42
N GLU A 84 -1.02 -4.14 -13.51
CA GLU A 84 -1.90 -5.31 -13.52
C GLU A 84 -1.12 -6.61 -13.25
N GLU A 85 0.10 -6.72 -13.77
CA GLU A 85 0.96 -7.89 -13.57
C GLU A 85 1.38 -8.05 -12.11
N ALA A 86 1.81 -6.97 -11.48
CA ALA A 86 2.14 -6.95 -10.05
C ALA A 86 0.94 -7.35 -9.19
N MET A 87 -0.23 -6.75 -9.46
CA MET A 87 -1.44 -7.05 -8.69
C MET A 87 -1.93 -8.46 -8.91
N LYS A 88 -1.77 -9.02 -10.10
CA LYS A 88 -2.09 -10.43 -10.39
C LYS A 88 -1.26 -11.38 -9.53
N ASN A 89 0.05 -11.16 -9.45
CA ASN A 89 0.94 -11.97 -8.61
C ASN A 89 0.61 -11.85 -7.13
N LEU A 90 0.46 -10.61 -6.62
CA LEU A 90 0.17 -10.35 -5.22
C LEU A 90 -1.19 -10.95 -4.79
N LYS A 91 -2.20 -10.80 -5.64
CA LYS A 91 -3.55 -11.35 -5.39
C LYS A 91 -3.59 -12.88 -5.44
N ALA A 92 -2.74 -13.51 -6.25
CA ALA A 92 -2.63 -14.97 -6.30
C ALA A 92 -2.02 -15.57 -5.02
N GLN A 93 -1.29 -14.79 -4.24
CA GLN A 93 -0.60 -15.22 -3.03
C GLN A 93 -1.32 -14.86 -1.73
N GLY A 94 -2.40 -14.06 -1.78
CA GLY A 94 -3.05 -13.62 -0.56
C GLY A 94 -4.28 -12.76 -0.76
N LYS A 95 -4.81 -12.26 0.33
CA LYS A 95 -5.96 -11.35 0.37
C LYS A 95 -5.50 -9.90 0.24
N VAL A 96 -6.16 -9.15 -0.61
CA VAL A 96 -5.88 -7.72 -0.80
C VAL A 96 -6.80 -6.89 0.08
N LEU A 97 -6.20 -6.12 0.99
CA LEU A 97 -6.89 -5.24 1.91
C LEU A 97 -6.64 -3.78 1.53
N TYR A 98 -7.71 -3.07 1.19
CA TYR A 98 -7.69 -1.65 0.89
C TYR A 98 -7.93 -0.81 2.14
N ILE A 99 -6.98 0.05 2.46
CA ILE A 99 -7.12 1.06 3.52
C ILE A 99 -7.67 2.32 2.88
N ASN A 100 -8.97 2.55 3.04
CA ASN A 100 -9.68 3.67 2.44
C ASN A 100 -9.66 4.87 3.38
N VAL A 101 -8.85 5.87 3.03
CA VAL A 101 -8.74 7.14 3.76
C VAL A 101 -9.24 8.27 2.87
N PRO A 102 -10.12 9.16 3.37
CA PRO A 102 -10.61 10.31 2.62
C PRO A 102 -9.49 11.22 2.14
N LEU A 103 -9.69 11.85 0.97
CA LEU A 103 -8.67 12.72 0.36
C LEU A 103 -8.23 13.86 1.28
N ASP A 104 -9.16 14.48 2.01
CA ASP A 104 -8.84 15.58 2.93
C ASP A 104 -7.89 15.13 4.06
N GLU A 105 -8.09 13.92 4.56
CA GLU A 105 -7.20 13.32 5.57
C GLU A 105 -5.84 12.97 4.96
N ILE A 106 -5.80 12.46 3.75
CA ILE A 106 -4.54 12.23 3.01
C ILE A 106 -3.78 13.54 2.85
N LYS A 107 -4.44 14.61 2.41
CA LYS A 107 -3.82 15.94 2.27
C LYS A 107 -3.26 16.46 3.59
N ARG A 108 -3.97 16.24 4.68
CA ARG A 108 -3.52 16.63 6.03
C ARG A 108 -2.25 15.87 6.45
N ARG A 109 -2.13 14.59 6.10
CA ARG A 109 -1.00 13.74 6.48
C ARG A 109 0.22 13.91 5.58
N VAL A 110 0.00 14.16 4.29
CA VAL A 110 1.07 14.26 3.29
C VAL A 110 1.52 15.71 3.14
N THR A 111 2.38 16.17 4.04
CA THR A 111 2.96 17.52 4.03
C THR A 111 4.25 17.61 3.22
N ASN A 112 4.96 16.49 3.00
CA ASN A 112 6.28 16.43 2.36
C ASN A 112 6.26 15.60 1.08
N ILE A 113 5.43 15.99 0.10
CA ILE A 113 5.27 15.25 -1.16
C ILE A 113 6.61 15.05 -1.88
N LYS A 114 7.50 16.05 -1.85
CA LYS A 114 8.79 16.04 -2.57
C LYS A 114 9.85 15.09 -1.97
N THR A 115 9.66 14.63 -0.74
CA THR A 115 10.67 13.82 -0.04
C THR A 115 10.23 12.37 0.20
N ARG A 116 8.96 12.05 -0.05
CA ARG A 116 8.37 10.73 0.26
C ARG A 116 8.51 9.66 -0.81
N GLY A 117 9.09 9.99 -1.97
CA GLY A 117 9.16 9.03 -3.08
C GLY A 117 7.78 8.67 -3.63
N ILE A 118 6.87 9.65 -3.71
CA ILE A 118 5.53 9.46 -4.27
C ILE A 118 5.61 9.61 -5.79
N ALA A 119 5.14 8.60 -6.51
CA ALA A 119 5.13 8.59 -7.97
C ALA A 119 4.03 9.52 -8.51
N PHE A 120 4.41 10.72 -8.92
CA PHE A 120 3.57 11.68 -9.63
C PHE A 120 4.08 11.94 -11.04
N LYS A 121 3.16 12.15 -11.98
CA LYS A 121 3.46 12.77 -13.26
C LYS A 121 3.72 14.27 -13.05
N LYS A 122 4.49 14.88 -13.95
CA LYS A 122 4.76 16.32 -13.90
C LYS A 122 3.43 17.09 -13.97
N GLY A 123 3.19 17.96 -12.97
CA GLY A 123 1.97 18.77 -12.87
C GLY A 123 0.76 18.05 -12.27
N GLU A 124 0.87 16.77 -11.91
CA GLU A 124 -0.19 15.99 -11.25
C GLU A 124 -0.33 16.39 -9.77
N THR A 125 -1.57 16.50 -9.31
CA THR A 125 -1.91 16.81 -7.92
C THR A 125 -2.36 15.55 -7.16
N LEU A 126 -2.46 15.62 -5.83
CA LEU A 126 -3.05 14.53 -5.03
C LEU A 126 -4.50 14.23 -5.43
N ASP A 127 -5.27 15.24 -5.82
CA ASP A 127 -6.64 15.08 -6.32
C ASP A 127 -6.66 14.24 -7.60
N ASP A 128 -5.75 14.50 -8.52
CA ASP A 128 -5.62 13.75 -9.77
C ASP A 128 -5.24 12.29 -9.50
N VAL A 129 -4.26 12.09 -8.64
CA VAL A 129 -3.81 10.74 -8.21
C VAL A 129 -4.95 9.98 -7.54
N TYR A 130 -5.69 10.62 -6.65
CA TYR A 130 -6.84 10.04 -5.96
C TYR A 130 -7.91 9.56 -6.94
N LYS A 131 -8.30 10.43 -7.90
CA LYS A 131 -9.30 10.10 -8.92
C LYS A 131 -8.94 8.88 -9.77
N VAL A 132 -7.65 8.74 -10.11
CA VAL A 132 -7.16 7.63 -10.93
C VAL A 132 -7.03 6.34 -10.12
N ARG A 133 -6.50 6.43 -8.90
CA ARG A 133 -6.10 5.25 -8.12
C ARG A 133 -7.21 4.64 -7.30
N VAL A 134 -8.15 5.42 -6.76
CA VAL A 134 -9.23 4.87 -5.94
C VAL A 134 -10.06 3.81 -6.66
N PRO A 135 -10.47 3.99 -7.93
CA PRO A 135 -11.16 2.93 -8.67
C PRO A 135 -10.33 1.65 -8.81
N LEU A 136 -9.00 1.77 -8.88
CA LEU A 136 -8.10 0.61 -8.95
C LEU A 136 -7.98 -0.08 -7.58
N TYR A 137 -7.90 0.67 -6.49
CA TYR A 137 -7.93 0.08 -5.15
C TYR A 137 -9.22 -0.71 -4.93
N GLU A 138 -10.36 -0.14 -5.29
CA GLU A 138 -11.66 -0.80 -5.19
C GLU A 138 -11.74 -2.06 -6.07
N LYS A 139 -11.18 -2.00 -7.29
CA LYS A 139 -11.14 -3.15 -8.22
C LYS A 139 -10.37 -4.33 -7.66
N TYR A 140 -9.24 -4.08 -7.00
CA TYR A 140 -8.36 -5.16 -6.53
C TYR A 140 -8.66 -5.63 -5.11
N ALA A 141 -9.37 -4.83 -4.31
CA ALA A 141 -9.65 -5.14 -2.92
C ALA A 141 -10.54 -6.38 -2.74
N ASP A 142 -10.13 -7.28 -1.89
CA ASP A 142 -10.98 -8.36 -1.35
C ASP A 142 -11.66 -7.87 -0.05
N ILE A 143 -10.98 -7.01 0.70
CA ILE A 143 -11.44 -6.43 1.97
C ILE A 143 -11.20 -4.92 1.92
N THR A 144 -12.18 -4.12 2.34
CA THR A 144 -12.01 -2.68 2.53
C THR A 144 -12.16 -2.29 3.99
N VAL A 145 -11.21 -1.53 4.49
CA VAL A 145 -11.27 -0.91 5.82
C VAL A 145 -11.35 0.59 5.64
N ASP A 146 -12.50 1.15 5.98
CA ASP A 146 -12.71 2.59 5.94
C ASP A 146 -12.04 3.27 7.14
N PHE A 147 -11.41 4.41 6.86
CA PHE A 147 -10.91 5.27 7.91
C PHE A 147 -12.07 5.72 8.78
N VAL A 148 -12.05 5.28 10.02
CA VAL A 148 -12.91 5.84 11.06
C VAL A 148 -12.08 6.94 11.73
N ASP A 149 -12.65 8.14 11.82
CA ASP A 149 -12.01 9.22 12.58
C ASP A 149 -11.88 8.75 14.04
N CYS A 150 -10.71 8.22 14.35
CA CYS A 150 -10.39 7.67 15.66
C CYS A 150 -10.13 8.78 16.67
N THR A 151 -11.06 9.73 16.79
CA THR A 151 -11.00 10.74 17.85
C THR A 151 -11.07 10.11 19.25
N ASN A 152 -11.53 8.86 19.35
CA ASN A 152 -11.64 8.12 20.60
C ASN A 152 -11.04 6.70 20.55
N GLY A 153 -10.64 6.20 19.39
CA GLY A 153 -10.00 4.90 19.20
C GLY A 153 -8.63 5.07 18.56
N GLY A 154 -7.58 4.50 19.13
CA GLY A 154 -6.22 4.60 18.60
C GLY A 154 -5.97 3.71 17.37
N ILE A 155 -4.70 3.69 16.95
CA ILE A 155 -4.20 2.79 15.89
C ILE A 155 -4.55 1.32 16.19
N GLU A 156 -4.58 0.93 17.47
CA GLU A 156 -4.92 -0.42 17.92
C GLU A 156 -6.34 -0.83 17.52
N ASP A 157 -7.32 0.08 17.60
CA ASP A 157 -8.70 -0.21 17.21
C ASP A 157 -8.81 -0.45 15.69
N THR A 158 -8.05 0.30 14.89
CA THR A 158 -7.96 0.07 13.45
C THR A 158 -7.37 -1.30 13.15
N VAL A 159 -6.30 -1.70 13.83
CA VAL A 159 -5.68 -3.02 13.67
C VAL A 159 -6.65 -4.14 14.08
N ASN A 160 -7.37 -3.97 15.20
CA ASN A 160 -8.36 -4.94 15.63
C ASN A 160 -9.49 -5.11 14.61
N LEU A 161 -9.98 -4.01 14.02
CA LEU A 161 -10.96 -4.04 12.94
C LEU A 161 -10.42 -4.77 11.70
N MET A 162 -9.16 -4.53 11.34
CA MET A 162 -8.51 -5.24 10.23
C MET A 162 -8.47 -6.75 10.49
N VAL A 163 -8.04 -7.17 11.69
CA VAL A 163 -8.00 -8.58 12.09
C VAL A 163 -9.38 -9.21 12.04
N GLU A 164 -10.39 -8.53 12.56
CA GLU A 164 -11.77 -9.01 12.54
C GLU A 164 -12.28 -9.21 11.11
N LYS A 165 -12.08 -8.22 10.23
CA LYS A 165 -12.49 -8.31 8.83
C LYS A 165 -11.76 -9.42 8.06
N ILE A 166 -10.48 -9.64 8.34
CA ILE A 166 -9.70 -10.73 7.74
C ILE A 166 -10.27 -12.08 8.16
N LYS A 167 -10.57 -12.26 9.46
CA LYS A 167 -11.15 -13.51 9.98
C LYS A 167 -12.55 -13.77 9.43
N ASN A 168 -13.38 -12.74 9.31
CA ASN A 168 -14.75 -12.85 8.80
C ASN A 168 -14.80 -13.05 7.27
N GLY A 169 -13.77 -12.60 6.54
CA GLY A 169 -13.62 -12.83 5.10
C GLY A 169 -13.27 -14.27 4.71
N ASP A 170 -12.84 -15.09 5.66
CA ASP A 170 -12.60 -16.53 5.45
C ASP A 170 -13.86 -17.39 5.58
N VAL A 171 -15.05 -16.78 5.76
CA VAL A 171 -16.33 -17.47 5.96
C VAL A 171 -17.25 -17.40 4.73
N LEU A 172 -16.67 -17.16 3.54
CA LEU A 172 -17.43 -17.25 2.28
C LEU A 172 -16.81 -18.29 1.35
#